data_2f8a2859510101c00c299ae9539a4095
#
_entry.id   2f8a2859510101c00c299ae9539a4095
#
_cell.length_a   1.000
_cell.length_b   1.000
_cell.length_c   1.000
_cell.angle_alpha   90.00
_cell.angle_beta   90.00
_cell.angle_gamma   90.00
#
_symmetry.space_group_name_H-M   'P 1'
#
loop_
_entity.id
_entity.type
_entity.pdbx_description
1 polymer ?
#
loop_
_entity_poly.entity_id
_entity_poly.type
_entity_poly.pdbx_seq_one_letter_code
_entity_poly.pdbx_strand_id
1 'polypeptide(L)'
;MLKVRVYFHRKEIAMIQLEKLVKKNLPKEKEGKVASYIPALAEVNPKQLGIALYDLEDGEVGEAGQSEVRFAIESISKVITLMLAIKKMGIQEVFKHVGSRQTGFAFNSILNMEIERAKYPLNPFINAGAIATTSMVVSKTGDDAFEEILDFVRDICNDPDLYLDQIIYHSEKRTGNLDRSLAYYMESKNMMLGDVVTSLDTYFKQCSMMVTARSLANLGAVLANGGVKPWDNKRIIPDEEARCIKSLMMTTGLYNQSGTYSRLIGVPTKSGVGGGLMSAAPHKYGIGIFSPALDKDGNSIAGLDLLRDIVDGLELDIFD
;
A
#
# COMPACT_ATOMS: atom_id res chain seq x y z
N MET A 1 -27.14 0.20 -30.92
CA MET A 1 -27.93 -0.44 -29.86
C MET A 1 -27.39 -1.81 -29.42
N LEU A 2 -26.85 -2.68 -30.27
CA LEU A 2 -26.32 -4.00 -29.85
C LEU A 2 -25.04 -3.90 -28.97
N LYS A 3 -24.10 -3.00 -29.27
CA LYS A 3 -22.86 -2.85 -28.47
C LYS A 3 -23.11 -2.41 -27.02
N VAL A 4 -24.07 -1.51 -26.80
CA VAL A 4 -24.42 -1.00 -25.44
C VAL A 4 -25.05 -2.11 -24.61
N ARG A 5 -25.90 -2.94 -25.20
CA ARG A 5 -26.60 -4.05 -24.52
C ARG A 5 -25.63 -5.18 -24.10
N VAL A 6 -24.64 -5.49 -24.94
CA VAL A 6 -23.57 -6.47 -24.62
C VAL A 6 -22.65 -5.93 -23.50
N TYR A 7 -22.37 -4.63 -23.48
CA TYR A 7 -21.54 -3.98 -22.49
C TYR A 7 -22.17 -3.99 -21.07
N PHE A 8 -23.45 -3.62 -20.96
CA PHE A 8 -24.20 -3.72 -19.70
C PHE A 8 -24.29 -5.16 -19.19
N HIS A 9 -24.46 -6.13 -20.07
CA HIS A 9 -24.54 -7.54 -19.68
C HIS A 9 -23.20 -8.09 -19.16
N ARG A 10 -22.05 -7.66 -19.70
CA ARG A 10 -20.73 -8.01 -19.19
C ARG A 10 -20.46 -7.41 -17.81
N LYS A 11 -20.85 -6.17 -17.59
CA LYS A 11 -20.69 -5.47 -16.31
C LYS A 11 -21.50 -6.11 -15.18
N GLU A 12 -22.78 -6.41 -15.42
CA GLU A 12 -23.64 -7.13 -14.48
C GLU A 12 -23.07 -8.52 -14.12
N ILE A 13 -22.59 -9.26 -15.12
CA ILE A 13 -21.98 -10.58 -14.92
C ILE A 13 -20.68 -10.44 -14.09
N ALA A 14 -19.82 -9.46 -14.38
CA ALA A 14 -18.60 -9.23 -13.64
C ALA A 14 -18.88 -8.86 -12.18
N MET A 15 -19.82 -7.95 -11.91
CA MET A 15 -20.25 -7.60 -10.54
C MET A 15 -20.82 -8.81 -9.78
N ILE A 16 -21.68 -9.62 -10.41
CA ILE A 16 -22.24 -10.84 -9.80
C ILE A 16 -21.12 -11.83 -9.46
N GLN A 17 -20.06 -11.91 -10.27
CA GLN A 17 -18.91 -12.77 -10.00
C GLN A 17 -18.08 -12.24 -8.82
N LEU A 18 -17.82 -10.94 -8.75
CA LEU A 18 -17.10 -10.33 -7.60
C LEU A 18 -17.85 -10.56 -6.30
N GLU A 19 -19.17 -10.35 -6.28
CA GLU A 19 -20.00 -10.62 -5.08
C GLU A 19 -19.93 -12.09 -4.64
N LYS A 20 -19.91 -13.04 -5.59
CA LYS A 20 -19.75 -14.47 -5.27
C LYS A 20 -18.38 -14.75 -4.65
N LEU A 21 -17.31 -14.13 -5.17
CA LEU A 21 -15.96 -14.31 -4.64
C LEU A 21 -15.80 -13.70 -3.24
N VAL A 22 -16.39 -12.52 -3.00
CA VAL A 22 -16.45 -11.94 -1.66
C VAL A 22 -17.17 -12.88 -0.70
N LYS A 23 -18.36 -13.39 -1.04
CA LYS A 23 -19.11 -14.35 -0.20
C LYS A 23 -18.35 -15.64 0.06
N LYS A 24 -17.60 -16.15 -0.94
CA LYS A 24 -16.74 -17.34 -0.81
C LYS A 24 -15.63 -17.12 0.21
N ASN A 25 -14.96 -15.98 0.15
CA ASN A 25 -13.75 -15.72 0.92
C ASN A 25 -13.99 -15.07 2.29
N LEU A 26 -15.08 -14.35 2.51
CA LEU A 26 -15.39 -13.70 3.78
C LEU A 26 -15.26 -14.63 5.00
N PRO A 27 -15.74 -15.92 5.01
CA PRO A 27 -15.62 -16.78 6.17
C PRO A 27 -14.19 -17.06 6.65
N LYS A 28 -13.17 -16.76 5.85
CA LYS A 28 -11.76 -16.88 6.18
C LYS A 28 -11.29 -15.85 7.23
N GLU A 29 -12.07 -14.80 7.47
CA GLU A 29 -11.81 -13.82 8.54
C GLU A 29 -11.66 -14.48 9.93
N LYS A 30 -12.30 -15.64 10.14
CA LYS A 30 -12.22 -16.41 11.39
C LYS A 30 -10.85 -16.97 11.69
N GLU A 31 -9.99 -17.09 10.69
CA GLU A 31 -8.62 -17.62 10.80
C GLU A 31 -7.61 -16.54 11.22
N GLY A 32 -8.04 -15.26 11.22
CA GLY A 32 -7.20 -14.10 11.51
C GLY A 32 -7.61 -13.31 12.73
N LYS A 33 -6.84 -12.24 13.00
CA LYS A 33 -7.12 -11.27 14.08
C LYS A 33 -6.82 -9.86 13.59
N VAL A 34 -7.56 -8.87 14.09
CA VAL A 34 -7.24 -7.46 13.85
C VAL A 34 -5.91 -7.07 14.50
N ALA A 35 -5.25 -6.03 13.98
CA ALA A 35 -4.01 -5.50 14.56
C ALA A 35 -4.28 -4.92 15.95
N SER A 36 -3.89 -5.62 17.01
CA SER A 36 -4.17 -5.23 18.41
C SER A 36 -3.04 -4.43 19.06
N TYR A 37 -1.85 -4.36 18.45
CA TYR A 37 -0.73 -3.60 18.96
C TYR A 37 -0.89 -2.08 18.74
N ILE A 38 -1.81 -1.67 17.88
CA ILE A 38 -2.31 -0.31 17.73
C ILE A 38 -3.74 -0.30 18.32
N PRO A 39 -3.95 0.24 19.54
CA PRO A 39 -5.23 0.13 20.23
C PRO A 39 -6.45 0.61 19.42
N ALA A 40 -6.28 1.66 18.61
CA ALA A 40 -7.37 2.15 17.76
C ALA A 40 -7.79 1.16 16.67
N LEU A 41 -6.88 0.31 16.17
CA LEU A 41 -7.19 -0.73 15.17
C LEU A 41 -7.81 -1.98 15.79
N ALA A 42 -7.64 -2.20 17.10
CA ALA A 42 -8.23 -3.34 17.81
C ALA A 42 -9.77 -3.32 17.84
N GLU A 43 -10.37 -2.12 17.68
CA GLU A 43 -11.82 -1.92 17.70
C GLU A 43 -12.50 -2.14 16.33
N VAL A 44 -11.72 -2.43 15.28
CA VAL A 44 -12.26 -2.64 13.93
C VAL A 44 -13.04 -3.96 13.87
N ASN A 45 -14.21 -3.94 13.20
CA ASN A 45 -15.00 -5.16 13.00
C ASN A 45 -14.27 -6.15 12.09
N PRO A 46 -13.86 -7.34 12.56
CA PRO A 46 -13.10 -8.30 11.76
C PRO A 46 -13.90 -8.90 10.59
N LYS A 47 -15.24 -8.88 10.67
CA LYS A 47 -16.14 -9.52 9.70
C LYS A 47 -16.42 -8.62 8.50
N GLN A 48 -15.35 -8.15 7.86
CA GLN A 48 -15.45 -7.26 6.72
C GLN A 48 -14.57 -7.78 5.58
N LEU A 49 -15.10 -7.70 4.35
CA LEU A 49 -14.37 -7.95 3.11
C LEU A 49 -15.00 -7.11 2.01
N GLY A 50 -14.18 -6.32 1.35
CA GLY A 50 -14.57 -5.50 0.20
C GLY A 50 -13.46 -5.48 -0.84
N ILE A 51 -13.82 -5.30 -2.10
CA ILE A 51 -12.92 -5.23 -3.24
C ILE A 51 -13.37 -4.15 -4.22
N ALA A 52 -12.38 -3.47 -4.82
CA ALA A 52 -12.54 -2.64 -6.00
C ALA A 52 -11.49 -3.01 -7.04
N LEU A 53 -11.89 -3.05 -8.31
CA LEU A 53 -11.04 -3.28 -9.48
C LEU A 53 -11.17 -2.10 -10.43
N TYR A 54 -10.07 -1.43 -10.71
CA TYR A 54 -10.00 -0.44 -11.79
C TYR A 54 -9.53 -1.14 -13.07
N ASP A 55 -10.39 -1.22 -14.08
CA ASP A 55 -10.04 -1.77 -15.39
C ASP A 55 -9.39 -0.69 -16.25
N LEU A 56 -8.17 -0.94 -16.76
CA LEU A 56 -7.45 0.02 -17.61
C LEU A 56 -7.93 0.01 -19.07
N GLU A 57 -8.65 -1.04 -19.50
CA GLU A 57 -9.17 -1.12 -20.88
C GLU A 57 -10.37 -0.21 -21.08
N ASP A 58 -11.32 -0.23 -20.13
CA ASP A 58 -12.57 0.54 -20.24
C ASP A 58 -12.65 1.75 -19.30
N GLY A 59 -11.69 1.90 -18.38
CA GLY A 59 -11.64 3.01 -17.42
C GLY A 59 -12.68 2.93 -16.31
N GLU A 60 -13.28 1.75 -16.09
CA GLU A 60 -14.34 1.55 -15.13
C GLU A 60 -13.87 0.90 -13.82
N VAL A 61 -14.62 1.10 -12.75
CA VAL A 61 -14.40 0.48 -11.45
C VAL A 61 -15.52 -0.51 -11.15
N GLY A 62 -15.14 -1.79 -11.00
CA GLY A 62 -16.02 -2.83 -10.46
C GLY A 62 -15.84 -2.94 -8.95
N GLU A 63 -16.92 -3.09 -8.18
CA GLU A 63 -16.88 -3.16 -6.72
C GLU A 63 -17.80 -4.25 -6.18
N ALA A 64 -17.42 -4.82 -5.03
CA ALA A 64 -18.24 -5.80 -4.34
C ALA A 64 -17.96 -5.80 -2.83
N GLY A 65 -18.92 -6.28 -2.05
CA GLY A 65 -18.84 -6.34 -0.59
C GLY A 65 -18.75 -4.96 0.03
N GLN A 66 -17.87 -4.81 1.00
CA GLN A 66 -17.73 -3.58 1.79
C GLN A 66 -16.61 -2.67 1.25
N SER A 67 -16.61 -2.42 -0.05
CA SER A 67 -15.58 -1.65 -0.77
C SER A 67 -15.48 -0.19 -0.32
N GLU A 68 -16.56 0.41 0.15
CA GLU A 68 -16.66 1.82 0.56
C GLU A 68 -16.29 2.07 2.03
N VAL A 69 -16.07 1.00 2.82
CA VAL A 69 -15.65 1.17 4.21
C VAL A 69 -14.29 1.83 4.25
N ARG A 70 -14.18 2.90 5.06
CA ARG A 70 -12.92 3.57 5.30
C ARG A 70 -12.11 2.84 6.36
N PHE A 71 -10.82 2.67 6.10
CA PHE A 71 -9.87 2.01 6.98
C PHE A 71 -8.49 2.69 6.90
N ALA A 72 -7.66 2.49 7.92
CA ALA A 72 -6.32 3.06 7.95
C ALA A 72 -5.43 2.45 6.87
N ILE A 73 -4.79 3.29 6.06
CA ILE A 73 -3.92 2.88 4.95
C ILE A 73 -2.68 2.12 5.43
N GLU A 74 -2.16 2.50 6.59
CA GLU A 74 -1.00 1.89 7.23
C GLU A 74 0.22 1.77 6.27
N SER A 75 0.84 0.61 6.21
CA SER A 75 2.07 0.39 5.42
C SER A 75 1.88 0.50 3.90
N ILE A 76 0.67 0.64 3.37
CA ILE A 76 0.47 0.94 1.94
C ILE A 76 0.93 2.38 1.65
N SER A 77 0.85 3.29 2.62
CA SER A 77 1.35 4.67 2.51
C SER A 77 2.82 4.76 2.10
N LYS A 78 3.63 3.75 2.43
CA LYS A 78 5.06 3.66 2.07
C LYS A 78 5.30 3.71 0.57
N VAL A 79 4.38 3.13 -0.23
CA VAL A 79 4.43 3.20 -1.70
C VAL A 79 4.27 4.64 -2.16
N ILE A 80 3.32 5.35 -1.57
CA ILE A 80 2.99 6.72 -1.94
C ILE A 80 4.12 7.68 -1.57
N THR A 81 4.65 7.54 -0.36
CA THR A 81 5.77 8.38 0.11
C THR A 81 7.03 8.14 -0.71
N LEU A 82 7.29 6.88 -1.13
CA LEU A 82 8.35 6.56 -2.07
C LEU A 82 8.12 7.24 -3.43
N MET A 83 6.90 7.18 -3.98
CA MET A 83 6.55 7.88 -5.23
C MET A 83 6.80 9.39 -5.13
N LEU A 84 6.40 10.01 -4.01
CA LEU A 84 6.58 11.44 -3.78
C LEU A 84 8.07 11.80 -3.61
N ALA A 85 8.84 11.00 -2.86
CA ALA A 85 10.28 11.19 -2.71
C ALA A 85 11.00 11.10 -4.06
N ILE A 86 10.67 10.10 -4.90
CA ILE A 86 11.20 9.95 -6.25
C ILE A 86 10.83 11.17 -7.11
N LYS A 87 9.58 11.61 -7.06
CA LYS A 87 9.12 12.80 -7.81
C LYS A 87 9.88 14.07 -7.41
N LYS A 88 10.25 14.22 -6.15
CA LYS A 88 10.95 15.41 -5.62
C LYS A 88 12.46 15.40 -5.87
N MET A 89 13.08 14.25 -5.78
CA MET A 89 14.54 14.13 -5.76
C MET A 89 15.11 13.36 -6.96
N GLY A 90 14.28 12.63 -7.69
CA GLY A 90 14.68 11.67 -8.71
C GLY A 90 15.08 10.32 -8.11
N ILE A 91 14.83 9.25 -8.87
CA ILE A 91 15.05 7.87 -8.44
C ILE A 91 16.49 7.57 -8.02
N GLN A 92 17.47 8.13 -8.76
CA GLN A 92 18.89 7.90 -8.47
C GLN A 92 19.31 8.47 -7.11
N GLU A 93 18.76 9.63 -6.73
CA GLU A 93 19.08 10.26 -5.46
C GLU A 93 18.41 9.48 -4.30
N VAL A 94 17.14 9.10 -4.44
CA VAL A 94 16.41 8.30 -3.45
C VAL A 94 17.19 7.00 -3.13
N PHE A 95 17.66 6.26 -4.13
CA PHE A 95 18.37 5.00 -3.92
C PHE A 95 19.84 5.13 -3.47
N LYS A 96 20.34 6.35 -3.24
CA LYS A 96 21.57 6.57 -2.43
C LYS A 96 21.29 6.49 -0.91
N HIS A 97 20.04 6.66 -0.50
CA HIS A 97 19.62 6.76 0.89
C HIS A 97 18.70 5.61 1.36
N VAL A 98 18.23 4.76 0.45
CA VAL A 98 17.47 3.56 0.75
C VAL A 98 17.81 2.48 -0.28
N GLY A 99 17.90 1.22 0.16
CA GLY A 99 18.23 0.11 -0.74
C GLY A 99 17.00 -0.49 -1.43
N SER A 100 17.22 -1.66 -2.07
CA SER A 100 16.18 -2.45 -2.74
C SER A 100 16.25 -3.94 -2.37
N ARG A 101 16.96 -4.29 -1.28
CA ARG A 101 17.17 -5.69 -0.88
C ARG A 101 16.08 -6.17 0.05
N GLN A 102 15.72 -7.43 -0.09
CA GLN A 102 14.89 -8.15 0.89
C GLN A 102 15.62 -8.27 2.23
N THR A 103 14.88 -8.51 3.29
CA THR A 103 15.42 -8.82 4.62
C THR A 103 14.83 -10.13 5.13
N GLY A 104 15.64 -10.92 5.84
CA GLY A 104 15.19 -12.08 6.60
C GLY A 104 14.68 -11.74 8.01
N PHE A 105 14.70 -10.48 8.40
CA PHE A 105 14.24 -9.99 9.69
C PHE A 105 12.82 -9.40 9.60
N ALA A 106 12.16 -9.23 10.74
CA ALA A 106 10.88 -8.54 10.79
C ALA A 106 10.99 -7.10 10.23
N PHE A 107 9.90 -6.60 9.63
CA PHE A 107 9.84 -5.30 8.95
C PHE A 107 10.17 -4.09 9.84
N ASN A 108 10.11 -4.26 11.16
CA ASN A 108 10.42 -3.26 12.17
C ASN A 108 11.71 -3.57 12.97
N SER A 109 12.54 -4.51 12.50
CA SER A 109 13.77 -4.90 13.18
C SER A 109 14.91 -3.92 12.91
N ILE A 110 15.66 -3.56 13.95
CA ILE A 110 16.90 -2.78 13.87
C ILE A 110 18.12 -3.67 13.52
N LEU A 111 18.02 -4.98 13.79
CA LEU A 111 19.14 -5.92 13.69
C LEU A 111 19.77 -5.99 12.31
N ASN A 112 18.97 -5.86 11.24
CA ASN A 112 19.49 -5.90 9.89
C ASN A 112 20.51 -4.77 9.61
N MET A 113 20.27 -3.56 10.15
CA MET A 113 21.16 -2.42 9.97
C MET A 113 22.46 -2.58 10.77
N GLU A 114 22.39 -3.14 11.99
CA GLU A 114 23.54 -3.38 12.84
C GLU A 114 24.44 -4.51 12.30
N ILE A 115 23.85 -5.67 11.99
CA ILE A 115 24.58 -6.85 11.53
C ILE A 115 25.26 -6.60 10.19
N GLU A 116 24.57 -6.00 9.25
CA GLU A 116 25.09 -5.73 7.91
C GLU A 116 25.94 -4.45 7.83
N ARG A 117 26.04 -3.68 8.93
CA ARG A 117 26.69 -2.35 8.95
C ARG A 117 26.20 -1.50 7.78
N ALA A 118 24.90 -1.52 7.54
CA ALA A 118 24.29 -0.88 6.39
C ALA A 118 24.51 0.64 6.43
N LYS A 119 24.76 1.22 5.26
CA LYS A 119 24.88 2.69 5.09
C LYS A 119 23.52 3.38 4.98
N TYR A 120 22.48 2.60 4.74
CA TYR A 120 21.10 3.03 4.59
C TYR A 120 20.16 1.84 4.81
N PRO A 121 18.86 2.04 5.07
CA PRO A 121 17.87 0.96 5.21
C PRO A 121 17.78 0.07 3.97
N LEU A 122 17.52 -1.23 4.14
CA LEU A 122 17.61 -2.23 3.08
C LEU A 122 16.61 -2.04 1.93
N ASN A 123 15.40 -1.58 2.23
CA ASN A 123 14.37 -1.25 1.23
C ASN A 123 13.34 -0.27 1.81
N PRO A 124 12.53 0.42 0.97
CA PRO A 124 11.61 1.47 1.41
C PRO A 124 10.34 0.92 2.11
N PHE A 125 10.11 -0.40 2.14
CA PHE A 125 8.87 -0.99 2.66
C PHE A 125 9.02 -1.63 4.05
N ILE A 126 10.24 -1.72 4.60
CA ILE A 126 10.46 -1.88 6.05
C ILE A 126 10.32 -0.52 6.75
N ASN A 127 10.02 -0.52 8.07
CA ASN A 127 9.77 0.73 8.79
C ASN A 127 10.94 1.71 8.72
N ALA A 128 12.18 1.24 8.93
CA ALA A 128 13.37 2.10 8.80
C ALA A 128 13.45 2.76 7.41
N GLY A 129 13.22 2.01 6.34
CA GLY A 129 13.25 2.55 4.99
C GLY A 129 12.10 3.53 4.70
N ALA A 130 10.92 3.26 5.24
CA ALA A 130 9.78 4.16 5.12
C ALA A 130 10.00 5.49 5.86
N ILE A 131 10.54 5.43 7.09
CA ILE A 131 10.92 6.63 7.85
C ILE A 131 12.02 7.41 7.10
N ALA A 132 13.00 6.74 6.52
CA ALA A 132 14.03 7.39 5.71
C ALA A 132 13.42 8.07 4.46
N THR A 133 12.50 7.42 3.72
CA THR A 133 11.83 8.05 2.57
C THR A 133 10.91 9.20 2.99
N THR A 134 10.25 9.11 4.15
CA THR A 134 9.50 10.24 4.72
C THR A 134 10.43 11.41 5.05
N SER A 135 11.62 11.14 5.62
CA SER A 135 12.61 12.18 5.91
C SER A 135 13.12 12.89 4.64
N MET A 136 13.15 12.19 3.50
CA MET A 136 13.47 12.79 2.20
C MET A 136 12.42 13.83 1.79
N VAL A 137 11.13 13.53 1.98
CA VAL A 137 10.03 14.48 1.73
C VAL A 137 10.15 15.66 2.69
N VAL A 138 10.31 15.41 3.99
CA VAL A 138 10.48 16.44 5.02
C VAL A 138 11.68 17.34 4.71
N SER A 139 12.80 16.81 4.24
CA SER A 139 13.98 17.60 3.86
C SER A 139 13.71 18.63 2.74
N LYS A 140 12.67 18.43 1.95
CA LYS A 140 12.28 19.30 0.82
C LYS A 140 11.11 20.24 1.15
N THR A 141 10.26 19.86 2.11
CA THR A 141 8.99 20.55 2.38
C THR A 141 8.91 21.11 3.81
N GLY A 142 9.72 20.55 4.75
CA GLY A 142 9.67 20.97 6.15
C GLY A 142 8.39 20.51 6.86
N ASP A 143 7.82 21.38 7.66
CA ASP A 143 6.64 21.08 8.49
C ASP A 143 5.35 20.83 7.68
N ASP A 144 5.28 21.31 6.44
CA ASP A 144 4.14 21.09 5.54
C ASP A 144 4.18 19.71 4.84
N ALA A 145 5.17 18.86 5.16
CA ALA A 145 5.38 17.58 4.47
C ALA A 145 4.17 16.65 4.54
N PHE A 146 3.45 16.64 5.67
CA PHE A 146 2.24 15.81 5.78
C PHE A 146 1.11 16.31 4.89
N GLU A 147 0.86 17.61 4.85
CA GLU A 147 -0.19 18.18 4.00
C GLU A 147 0.09 17.92 2.53
N GLU A 148 1.36 18.02 2.11
CA GLU A 148 1.75 17.66 0.75
C GLU A 148 1.54 16.17 0.45
N ILE A 149 1.85 15.27 1.41
CA ILE A 149 1.57 13.84 1.25
C ILE A 149 0.07 13.60 1.15
N LEU A 150 -0.74 14.22 2.00
CA LEU A 150 -2.20 14.08 2.01
C LEU A 150 -2.82 14.52 0.69
N ASP A 151 -2.42 15.69 0.18
CA ASP A 151 -2.91 16.19 -1.12
C ASP A 151 -2.46 15.30 -2.28
N PHE A 152 -1.23 14.81 -2.22
CA PHE A 152 -0.72 13.87 -3.21
C PHE A 152 -1.50 12.54 -3.20
N VAL A 153 -1.82 12.01 -2.02
CA VAL A 153 -2.64 10.78 -1.88
C VAL A 153 -4.04 11.00 -2.44
N ARG A 154 -4.68 12.13 -2.12
CA ARG A 154 -6.00 12.48 -2.68
C ARG A 154 -5.99 12.53 -4.20
N ASP A 155 -4.96 13.13 -4.80
CA ASP A 155 -4.81 13.22 -6.25
C ASP A 155 -4.61 11.85 -6.91
N ILE A 156 -3.68 11.01 -6.39
CA ILE A 156 -3.35 9.72 -7.02
C ILE A 156 -4.33 8.59 -6.69
N CYS A 157 -5.11 8.73 -5.64
CA CYS A 157 -6.20 7.81 -5.30
C CYS A 157 -7.54 8.24 -5.90
N ASN A 158 -7.62 9.42 -6.52
CA ASN A 158 -8.87 10.04 -7.00
C ASN A 158 -9.94 10.02 -5.89
N ASP A 159 -9.55 10.43 -4.68
CA ASP A 159 -10.37 10.38 -3.46
C ASP A 159 -10.20 11.69 -2.68
N PRO A 160 -10.96 12.75 -3.04
CA PRO A 160 -10.86 14.06 -2.39
C PRO A 160 -11.31 14.05 -0.93
N ASP A 161 -12.12 13.06 -0.53
CA ASP A 161 -12.65 12.91 0.83
C ASP A 161 -11.72 12.14 1.77
N LEU A 162 -10.55 11.74 1.29
CA LEU A 162 -9.52 11.09 2.09
C LEU A 162 -9.02 12.05 3.19
N TYR A 163 -8.92 11.56 4.43
CA TYR A 163 -8.58 12.38 5.59
C TYR A 163 -7.66 11.64 6.57
N LEU A 164 -7.06 12.41 7.48
CA LEU A 164 -6.31 11.89 8.63
C LEU A 164 -7.27 11.57 9.78
N ASP A 165 -7.26 10.32 10.25
CA ASP A 165 -7.95 9.96 11.49
C ASP A 165 -7.08 10.32 12.70
N GLN A 166 -7.57 11.24 13.53
CA GLN A 166 -6.84 11.77 14.69
C GLN A 166 -6.70 10.72 15.79
N ILE A 167 -7.67 9.81 15.94
CA ILE A 167 -7.64 8.78 16.99
C ILE A 167 -6.55 7.75 16.66
N ILE A 168 -6.51 7.30 15.41
CA ILE A 168 -5.48 6.37 14.95
C ILE A 168 -4.10 7.03 15.01
N TYR A 169 -3.95 8.26 14.51
CA TYR A 169 -2.69 9.01 14.58
C TYR A 169 -2.17 9.14 16.02
N HIS A 170 -3.00 9.55 16.98
CA HIS A 170 -2.59 9.65 18.37
C HIS A 170 -2.26 8.29 18.98
N SER A 171 -2.95 7.21 18.56
CA SER A 171 -2.64 5.85 18.95
C SER A 171 -1.26 5.41 18.44
N GLU A 172 -0.99 5.59 17.15
CA GLU A 172 0.30 5.33 16.50
C GLU A 172 1.43 6.13 17.16
N LYS A 173 1.24 7.43 17.32
CA LYS A 173 2.21 8.32 17.98
C LYS A 173 2.52 7.88 19.41
N ARG A 174 1.54 7.41 20.17
CA ARG A 174 1.73 6.97 21.54
C ARG A 174 2.47 5.63 21.63
N THR A 175 2.18 4.68 20.74
CA THR A 175 2.73 3.31 20.78
C THR A 175 3.99 3.11 19.94
N GLY A 176 4.35 4.06 19.08
CA GLY A 176 5.44 3.97 18.09
C GLY A 176 6.87 4.09 18.66
N ASN A 177 7.16 3.49 19.84
CA ASN A 177 8.49 3.58 20.46
C ASN A 177 9.57 2.86 19.66
N LEU A 178 9.21 1.77 18.98
CA LEU A 178 10.16 1.06 18.12
C LEU A 178 10.54 1.90 16.89
N ASP A 179 9.58 2.58 16.27
CA ASP A 179 9.84 3.48 15.15
C ASP A 179 10.68 4.69 15.54
N ARG A 180 10.48 5.22 16.76
CA ARG A 180 11.39 6.23 17.34
C ARG A 180 12.79 5.69 17.49
N SER A 181 12.96 4.47 18.02
CA SER A 181 14.26 3.83 18.17
C SER A 181 14.97 3.67 16.82
N LEU A 182 14.23 3.25 15.77
CA LEU A 182 14.75 3.16 14.40
C LEU A 182 15.19 4.53 13.86
N ALA A 183 14.35 5.56 14.03
CA ALA A 183 14.64 6.91 13.53
C ALA A 183 15.86 7.54 14.20
N TYR A 184 15.95 7.51 15.54
CA TYR A 184 17.11 8.04 16.26
C TYR A 184 18.38 7.23 16.01
N TYR A 185 18.26 5.91 15.82
CA TYR A 185 19.40 5.11 15.37
C TYR A 185 19.89 5.58 13.99
N MET A 186 18.98 5.76 13.03
CA MET A 186 19.31 6.24 11.69
C MET A 186 19.89 7.65 11.70
N GLU A 187 19.37 8.54 12.54
CA GLU A 187 19.92 9.89 12.74
C GLU A 187 21.37 9.83 13.24
N SER A 188 21.66 8.99 14.25
CA SER A 188 23.01 8.80 14.79
C SER A 188 24.03 8.29 13.77
N LYS A 189 23.55 7.70 12.66
CA LYS A 189 24.35 7.17 11.54
C LYS A 189 24.31 8.07 10.29
N ASN A 190 23.70 9.25 10.37
CA ASN A 190 23.50 10.19 9.24
C ASN A 190 22.73 9.57 8.07
N MET A 191 21.73 8.69 8.35
CA MET A 191 20.86 8.08 7.36
C MET A 191 19.57 8.87 7.12
N MET A 192 19.28 9.88 7.94
CA MET A 192 18.11 10.77 7.82
C MET A 192 18.50 12.05 7.08
N LEU A 193 17.62 12.55 6.21
CA LEU A 193 17.82 13.81 5.49
C LEU A 193 17.02 14.98 6.08
N GLY A 194 15.81 14.71 6.57
CA GLY A 194 14.96 15.69 7.26
C GLY A 194 15.07 15.56 8.78
N ASP A 195 14.52 16.55 9.48
CA ASP A 195 14.41 16.52 10.94
C ASP A 195 13.71 15.25 11.43
N VAL A 196 14.29 14.59 12.44
CA VAL A 196 13.82 13.29 12.92
C VAL A 196 12.44 13.36 13.56
N VAL A 197 12.13 14.43 14.29
CA VAL A 197 10.87 14.61 15.02
C VAL A 197 9.74 14.85 14.01
N THR A 198 9.96 15.77 13.06
CA THR A 198 9.03 16.07 11.97
C THR A 198 8.82 14.85 11.07
N SER A 199 9.89 14.10 10.77
CA SER A 199 9.81 12.88 9.94
C SER A 199 8.98 11.79 10.62
N LEU A 200 9.15 11.56 11.92
CA LEU A 200 8.36 10.61 12.69
C LEU A 200 6.90 11.02 12.80
N ASP A 201 6.63 12.28 13.07
CA ASP A 201 5.25 12.80 13.15
C ASP A 201 4.53 12.65 11.80
N THR A 202 5.20 12.99 10.70
CA THR A 202 4.72 12.81 9.34
C THR A 202 4.48 11.34 9.03
N TYR A 203 5.40 10.44 9.46
CA TYR A 203 5.26 9.00 9.26
C TYR A 203 4.05 8.42 10.00
N PHE A 204 3.78 8.80 11.25
CA PHE A 204 2.60 8.36 11.98
C PHE A 204 1.30 8.90 11.35
N LYS A 205 1.29 10.14 10.89
CA LYS A 205 0.14 10.74 10.19
C LYS A 205 -0.14 10.01 8.87
N GLN A 206 0.90 9.71 8.05
CA GLN A 206 0.67 9.04 6.77
C GLN A 206 0.13 7.61 6.94
N CYS A 207 0.48 6.89 8.01
CA CYS A 207 -0.08 5.58 8.32
C CYS A 207 -1.57 5.67 8.70
N SER A 208 -1.98 6.78 9.29
CA SER A 208 -3.32 7.01 9.84
C SER A 208 -4.32 7.66 8.86
N MET A 209 -3.96 7.80 7.58
CA MET A 209 -4.88 8.27 6.56
C MET A 209 -5.96 7.22 6.26
N MET A 210 -7.21 7.67 6.09
CA MET A 210 -8.37 6.80 5.85
C MET A 210 -8.67 6.67 4.36
N VAL A 211 -8.56 5.44 3.86
CA VAL A 211 -8.79 5.07 2.46
C VAL A 211 -9.93 4.06 2.34
N THR A 212 -10.40 3.82 1.11
CA THR A 212 -11.33 2.74 0.74
C THR A 212 -10.64 1.71 -0.15
N ALA A 213 -11.30 0.59 -0.43
CA ALA A 213 -10.82 -0.34 -1.46
C ALA A 213 -10.72 0.36 -2.84
N ARG A 214 -11.66 1.26 -3.16
CA ARG A 214 -11.61 2.07 -4.39
C ARG A 214 -10.38 2.98 -4.44
N SER A 215 -10.05 3.68 -3.35
CA SER A 215 -8.84 4.50 -3.28
C SER A 215 -7.58 3.67 -3.60
N LEU A 216 -7.50 2.44 -3.06
CA LEU A 216 -6.38 1.54 -3.32
C LEU A 216 -6.38 0.99 -4.77
N ALA A 217 -7.55 0.69 -5.34
CA ALA A 217 -7.66 0.28 -6.75
C ALA A 217 -7.17 1.38 -7.69
N ASN A 218 -7.54 2.64 -7.42
CA ASN A 218 -7.07 3.79 -8.19
C ASN A 218 -5.54 3.95 -8.09
N LEU A 219 -4.96 3.86 -6.89
CA LEU A 219 -3.51 3.88 -6.70
C LEU A 219 -2.81 2.74 -7.47
N GLY A 220 -3.37 1.52 -7.38
CA GLY A 220 -2.90 0.37 -8.14
C GLY A 220 -2.95 0.62 -9.65
N ALA A 221 -4.02 1.26 -10.14
CA ALA A 221 -4.20 1.60 -11.55
C ALA A 221 -3.16 2.61 -12.05
N VAL A 222 -2.78 3.62 -11.24
CA VAL A 222 -1.68 4.54 -11.59
C VAL A 222 -0.37 3.78 -11.82
N LEU A 223 -0.03 2.84 -10.92
CA LEU A 223 1.18 2.03 -11.05
C LEU A 223 1.09 1.03 -12.20
N ALA A 224 -0.07 0.39 -12.39
CA ALA A 224 -0.32 -0.54 -13.49
C ALA A 224 -0.25 0.15 -14.84
N ASN A 225 -0.67 1.43 -14.92
CA ASN A 225 -0.63 2.30 -16.12
C ASN A 225 0.70 3.06 -16.27
N GLY A 226 1.80 2.53 -15.77
CA GLY A 226 3.14 3.12 -15.97
C GLY A 226 3.30 4.52 -15.35
N GLY A 227 2.64 4.79 -14.22
CA GLY A 227 2.75 6.07 -13.50
C GLY A 227 1.87 7.19 -14.07
N VAL A 228 0.85 6.84 -14.86
CA VAL A 228 -0.13 7.78 -15.44
C VAL A 228 -1.49 7.53 -14.80
N LYS A 229 -2.14 8.58 -14.32
CA LYS A 229 -3.53 8.50 -13.84
C LYS A 229 -4.47 8.17 -15.02
N PRO A 230 -5.21 7.05 -14.98
CA PRO A 230 -5.99 6.65 -16.15
C PRO A 230 -7.25 7.50 -16.38
N TRP A 231 -7.76 8.22 -15.35
CA TRP A 231 -8.96 9.04 -15.44
C TRP A 231 -8.75 10.43 -16.03
N ASP A 232 -7.54 10.96 -16.02
CA ASP A 232 -7.21 12.30 -16.57
C ASP A 232 -5.95 12.34 -17.43
N ASN A 233 -5.30 11.18 -17.63
CA ASN A 233 -4.06 11.01 -18.39
C ASN A 233 -2.87 11.83 -17.87
N LYS A 234 -2.91 12.28 -16.62
CA LYS A 234 -1.81 13.04 -16.02
C LYS A 234 -0.70 12.08 -15.56
N ARG A 235 0.52 12.29 -16.04
CA ARG A 235 1.68 11.56 -15.59
C ARG A 235 2.12 12.02 -14.19
N ILE A 236 2.28 11.09 -13.29
CA ILE A 236 2.74 11.32 -11.92
C ILE A 236 4.25 11.04 -11.80
N ILE A 237 4.69 9.91 -12.32
CA ILE A 237 6.09 9.47 -12.38
C ILE A 237 6.37 8.82 -13.74
N PRO A 238 7.62 8.75 -14.20
CA PRO A 238 8.03 7.98 -15.37
C PRO A 238 7.69 6.49 -15.27
N ASP A 239 7.50 5.82 -16.41
CA ASP A 239 7.21 4.38 -16.46
C ASP A 239 8.31 3.54 -15.82
N GLU A 240 9.57 3.89 -16.01
CA GLU A 240 10.70 3.20 -15.38
C GLU A 240 10.62 3.24 -13.84
N GLU A 241 10.20 4.36 -13.27
CA GLU A 241 10.02 4.53 -11.83
C GLU A 241 8.82 3.71 -11.32
N ALA A 242 7.70 3.72 -12.05
CA ALA A 242 6.54 2.88 -11.74
C ALA A 242 6.89 1.38 -11.80
N ARG A 243 7.72 0.96 -12.77
CA ARG A 243 8.24 -0.41 -12.87
C ARG A 243 9.12 -0.77 -11.67
N CYS A 244 10.03 0.12 -11.26
CA CYS A 244 10.87 -0.07 -10.08
C CYS A 244 10.01 -0.26 -8.83
N ILE A 245 8.98 0.56 -8.61
CA ILE A 245 8.07 0.44 -7.46
C ILE A 245 7.32 -0.89 -7.50
N LYS A 246 6.76 -1.30 -8.65
CA LYS A 246 6.11 -2.61 -8.81
C LYS A 246 7.05 -3.78 -8.49
N SER A 247 8.32 -3.71 -8.89
CA SER A 247 9.30 -4.75 -8.57
C SER A 247 9.61 -4.82 -7.07
N LEU A 248 9.66 -3.69 -6.38
CA LEU A 248 9.79 -3.65 -4.93
C LEU A 248 8.54 -4.20 -4.21
N MET A 249 7.33 -3.91 -4.73
CA MET A 249 6.10 -4.50 -4.21
C MET A 249 6.11 -6.02 -4.35
N MET A 250 6.60 -6.56 -5.47
CA MET A 250 6.72 -8.00 -5.68
C MET A 250 7.67 -8.66 -4.69
N THR A 251 8.80 -8.02 -4.42
CA THR A 251 9.86 -8.62 -3.61
C THR A 251 9.77 -8.34 -2.12
N THR A 252 9.12 -7.24 -1.70
CA THR A 252 9.10 -6.77 -0.30
C THR A 252 7.73 -6.25 0.16
N GLY A 253 6.68 -6.39 -0.66
CA GLY A 253 5.37 -5.77 -0.41
C GLY A 253 4.51 -6.46 0.63
N LEU A 254 4.71 -7.76 0.87
CA LEU A 254 3.90 -8.62 1.76
C LEU A 254 4.70 -9.12 2.97
N TYR A 255 5.49 -8.23 3.56
CA TYR A 255 6.34 -8.53 4.72
C TYR A 255 7.20 -9.79 4.49
N ASN A 256 7.24 -10.70 5.47
CA ASN A 256 8.03 -11.94 5.36
C ASN A 256 7.47 -12.95 4.35
N GLN A 257 6.27 -12.72 3.84
CA GLN A 257 5.59 -13.63 2.90
C GLN A 257 5.72 -13.20 1.43
N SER A 258 6.45 -12.11 1.13
CA SER A 258 6.56 -11.60 -0.25
C SER A 258 6.96 -12.67 -1.26
N GLY A 259 7.98 -13.48 -0.98
CA GLY A 259 8.41 -14.56 -1.86
C GLY A 259 7.36 -15.68 -2.04
N THR A 260 6.64 -16.02 -0.98
CA THR A 260 5.56 -17.01 -1.04
C THR A 260 4.42 -16.54 -1.95
N TYR A 261 3.97 -15.30 -1.76
CA TYR A 261 2.85 -14.77 -2.55
C TYR A 261 3.26 -14.32 -3.95
N SER A 262 4.53 -13.97 -4.20
CA SER A 262 5.05 -13.81 -5.57
C SER A 262 4.87 -15.08 -6.40
N ARG A 263 5.05 -16.26 -5.77
CA ARG A 263 4.85 -17.57 -6.41
C ARG A 263 3.38 -18.00 -6.51
N LEU A 264 2.52 -17.55 -5.57
CA LEU A 264 1.13 -18.03 -5.47
C LEU A 264 0.14 -17.10 -6.17
N ILE A 265 0.47 -15.83 -6.31
CA ILE A 265 -0.42 -14.80 -6.84
C ILE A 265 0.20 -14.12 -8.07
N GLY A 266 1.54 -13.92 -8.08
CA GLY A 266 2.25 -13.38 -9.23
C GLY A 266 1.88 -11.94 -9.63
N VAL A 267 1.31 -11.11 -8.72
CA VAL A 267 0.99 -9.70 -8.99
C VAL A 267 1.64 -8.79 -7.95
N PRO A 268 2.31 -7.69 -8.37
CA PRO A 268 2.87 -6.71 -7.46
C PRO A 268 1.83 -6.22 -6.45
N THR A 269 2.06 -6.50 -5.15
CA THR A 269 1.09 -6.23 -4.09
C THR A 269 1.77 -5.60 -2.88
N LYS A 270 1.12 -4.59 -2.26
CA LYS A 270 1.49 -4.04 -0.96
C LYS A 270 0.36 -4.18 0.04
N SER A 271 0.68 -4.69 1.23
CA SER A 271 -0.26 -4.84 2.34
C SER A 271 -0.07 -3.77 3.42
N GLY A 272 -1.11 -3.53 4.19
CA GLY A 272 -1.10 -2.72 5.40
C GLY A 272 -1.86 -3.41 6.53
N VAL A 273 -1.39 -3.23 7.77
CA VAL A 273 -1.98 -3.87 8.96
C VAL A 273 -3.38 -3.33 9.32
N GLY A 274 -3.84 -2.28 8.64
CA GLY A 274 -5.25 -1.88 8.64
C GLY A 274 -6.18 -2.85 7.91
N GLY A 275 -5.64 -3.87 7.24
CA GLY A 275 -6.38 -4.88 6.48
C GLY A 275 -6.44 -4.61 4.98
N GLY A 276 -5.74 -3.59 4.49
CA GLY A 276 -5.68 -3.24 3.08
C GLY A 276 -4.68 -4.08 2.28
N LEU A 277 -5.04 -4.37 1.02
CA LEU A 277 -4.14 -4.85 -0.03
C LEU A 277 -4.29 -3.95 -1.25
N MET A 278 -3.18 -3.46 -1.78
CA MET A 278 -3.12 -2.70 -3.03
C MET A 278 -2.26 -3.46 -4.03
N SER A 279 -2.82 -3.82 -5.17
CA SER A 279 -2.12 -4.54 -6.24
C SER A 279 -2.16 -3.79 -7.57
N ALA A 280 -1.12 -3.96 -8.36
CA ALA A 280 -0.97 -3.33 -9.67
C ALA A 280 -0.65 -4.40 -10.73
N ALA A 281 -1.69 -4.94 -11.39
CA ALA A 281 -1.53 -5.85 -12.51
C ALA A 281 -1.12 -5.05 -13.76
N PRO A 282 0.13 -5.18 -14.25
CA PRO A 282 0.66 -4.30 -15.29
C PRO A 282 -0.23 -4.27 -16.54
N HIS A 283 -0.59 -3.06 -16.97
CA HIS A 283 -1.38 -2.77 -18.17
C HIS A 283 -2.81 -3.35 -18.17
N LYS A 284 -3.26 -3.95 -17.05
CA LYS A 284 -4.58 -4.58 -16.94
C LYS A 284 -5.43 -3.93 -15.85
N TYR A 285 -5.05 -4.08 -14.56
CA TYR A 285 -5.90 -3.68 -13.44
C TYR A 285 -5.13 -2.99 -12.31
N GLY A 286 -5.81 -2.02 -11.67
CA GLY A 286 -5.56 -1.65 -10.28
C GLY A 286 -6.53 -2.39 -9.37
N ILE A 287 -6.03 -2.98 -8.26
CA ILE A 287 -6.84 -3.78 -7.35
C ILE A 287 -6.70 -3.25 -5.94
N GLY A 288 -7.81 -2.97 -5.28
CA GLY A 288 -7.87 -2.62 -3.87
C GLY A 288 -8.78 -3.57 -3.11
N ILE A 289 -8.28 -4.13 -2.02
CA ILE A 289 -9.04 -5.04 -1.15
C ILE A 289 -8.92 -4.57 0.29
N PHE A 290 -10.00 -4.72 1.04
CA PHE A 290 -10.05 -4.49 2.49
C PHE A 290 -10.64 -5.69 3.20
N SER A 291 -9.90 -6.24 4.17
CA SER A 291 -10.38 -7.19 5.18
C SER A 291 -9.44 -7.18 6.38
N PRO A 292 -9.89 -6.79 7.58
CA PRO A 292 -9.00 -6.45 8.70
C PRO A 292 -8.50 -7.65 9.52
N ALA A 293 -8.99 -8.87 9.26
CA ALA A 293 -8.50 -10.07 9.91
C ALA A 293 -7.17 -10.53 9.29
N LEU A 294 -6.10 -10.39 10.06
CA LEU A 294 -4.71 -10.61 9.63
C LEU A 294 -4.17 -11.96 10.11
N ASP A 295 -3.22 -12.50 9.35
CA ASP A 295 -2.37 -13.60 9.78
C ASP A 295 -1.27 -13.13 10.77
N LYS A 296 -0.41 -14.06 11.17
CA LYS A 296 0.71 -13.79 12.10
C LYS A 296 1.77 -12.84 11.53
N ASP A 297 1.85 -12.69 10.21
CA ASP A 297 2.82 -11.84 9.51
C ASP A 297 2.25 -10.44 9.18
N GLY A 298 0.96 -10.21 9.47
CA GLY A 298 0.28 -8.93 9.30
C GLY A 298 -0.46 -8.76 7.96
N ASN A 299 -0.66 -9.84 7.21
CA ASN A 299 -1.38 -9.81 5.95
C ASN A 299 -2.84 -10.27 6.11
N SER A 300 -3.75 -9.64 5.37
CA SER A 300 -5.17 -9.99 5.35
C SER A 300 -5.40 -11.40 4.80
N ILE A 301 -5.96 -12.31 5.59
CA ILE A 301 -6.20 -13.71 5.18
C ILE A 301 -7.27 -13.78 4.10
N ALA A 302 -8.47 -13.30 4.38
CA ALA A 302 -9.58 -13.32 3.43
C ALA A 302 -9.26 -12.46 2.19
N GLY A 303 -8.53 -11.36 2.39
CA GLY A 303 -8.10 -10.49 1.29
C GLY A 303 -7.11 -11.16 0.33
N LEU A 304 -6.13 -11.92 0.83
CA LEU A 304 -5.17 -12.64 -0.01
C LEU A 304 -5.81 -13.81 -0.77
N ASP A 305 -6.73 -14.55 -0.13
CA ASP A 305 -7.48 -15.61 -0.82
C ASP A 305 -8.39 -15.02 -1.92
N LEU A 306 -9.05 -13.88 -1.65
CA LEU A 306 -9.83 -13.17 -2.67
C LEU A 306 -8.93 -12.65 -3.81
N LEU A 307 -7.77 -12.07 -3.49
CA LEU A 307 -6.82 -11.60 -4.51
C LEU A 307 -6.37 -12.74 -5.41
N ARG A 308 -6.07 -13.91 -4.85
CA ARG A 308 -5.70 -15.10 -5.61
C ARG A 308 -6.82 -15.54 -6.55
N ASP A 309 -8.07 -15.64 -6.07
CA ASP A 309 -9.21 -16.01 -6.91
C ASP A 309 -9.40 -15.01 -8.09
N ILE A 310 -9.15 -13.71 -7.86
CA ILE A 310 -9.22 -12.67 -8.90
C ILE A 310 -8.08 -12.84 -9.92
N VAL A 311 -6.85 -13.04 -9.45
CA VAL A 311 -5.68 -13.20 -10.32
C VAL A 311 -5.83 -14.43 -11.20
N ASP A 312 -6.24 -15.57 -10.62
CA ASP A 312 -6.49 -16.81 -11.36
C ASP A 312 -7.64 -16.64 -12.38
N GLY A 313 -8.73 -15.95 -11.96
CA GLY A 313 -9.93 -15.79 -12.81
C GLY A 313 -9.77 -14.80 -13.97
N LEU A 314 -8.86 -13.83 -13.85
CA LEU A 314 -8.59 -12.80 -14.86
C LEU A 314 -7.23 -12.99 -15.56
N GLU A 315 -6.51 -14.07 -15.27
CA GLU A 315 -5.19 -14.37 -15.84
C GLU A 315 -4.21 -13.19 -15.70
N LEU A 316 -4.01 -12.75 -14.43
CA LEU A 316 -3.22 -11.56 -14.11
C LEU A 316 -1.80 -11.87 -13.64
N ASP A 317 -1.42 -13.14 -13.44
CA ASP A 317 -0.07 -13.51 -13.05
C ASP A 317 0.94 -13.00 -14.10
N ILE A 318 1.96 -12.25 -13.64
CA ILE A 318 2.96 -11.65 -14.56
C ILE A 318 3.99 -12.67 -15.06
N PHE A 319 3.95 -13.88 -14.57
CA PHE A 319 4.89 -14.96 -14.95
C PHE A 319 4.27 -15.95 -15.95
N ASP A 320 2.97 -15.80 -16.27
CA ASP A 320 2.26 -16.62 -17.28
C ASP A 320 2.45 -16.12 -18.72
#